data_9611a7c593a34876932d99e7b51d9850
#
_entry.id   9611a7c593a34876932d99e7b51d9850
#
_cell.length_a   1.000
_cell.length_b   1.000
_cell.length_c   1.000
_cell.angle_alpha   90.00
_cell.angle_beta   90.00
_cell.angle_gamma   90.00
#
_symmetry.space_group_name_H-M   'P 1'
#
loop_
_entity.id
_entity.type
_entity.pdbx_description
1 polymer ?
#
loop_
_entity_poly.entity_id
_entity_poly.type
_entity_poly.pdbx_seq_one_letter_code
_entity_poly.pdbx_strand_id
1 'polypeptide(L)'
;DIIFFTGSPALGKVVMKAAAENLTPVVLELGGKSPCIVDSGANLKVAAKRIAWGKMINSGQTCIAPDYLLVNEEVKDQFIDEFNRAVKSLQGDIKSSKHYCRMINVKAFDRAISYINDAEIILAGGSYDREELFIEPTIITCKSDSCPALEEEIFAPVFPLLSFSNSQDLLEKISSMEKPLAFYYFGDERVGMSIISKSTSGGACINDTIMHIANENLPFGGVGNSGMGRYHGYKSFEAFTNMRSLLVTHKKFDTPFRYMPYRLFSIIKRIV
;
A
#
# COMPACT_ATOMS: atom_id res chain seq x y z
N ASP A 1 27.12 2.85 -4.49
CA ASP A 1 26.56 4.15 -4.89
C ASP A 1 25.10 4.32 -4.47
N ILE A 2 24.28 3.25 -4.52
CA ILE A 2 22.88 3.22 -4.05
C ILE A 2 22.54 1.83 -3.55
N ILE A 3 21.66 1.73 -2.55
CA ILE A 3 21.09 0.47 -2.08
C ILE A 3 19.61 0.44 -2.40
N PHE A 4 19.17 -0.57 -3.14
CA PHE A 4 17.76 -0.88 -3.35
C PHE A 4 17.41 -2.10 -2.49
N PHE A 5 16.40 -1.97 -1.63
CA PHE A 5 16.01 -3.02 -0.70
C PHE A 5 14.48 -3.18 -0.64
N THR A 6 14.01 -4.42 -0.71
CA THR A 6 12.62 -4.79 -0.46
C THR A 6 12.55 -5.73 0.74
N GLY A 7 11.66 -5.44 1.69
CA GLY A 7 11.47 -6.27 2.88
C GLY A 7 10.63 -5.61 3.97
N SER A 8 10.74 -6.09 5.20
CA SER A 8 9.99 -5.53 6.31
C SER A 8 10.53 -4.16 6.77
N PRO A 9 9.67 -3.29 7.37
CA PRO A 9 10.11 -2.00 7.93
C PRO A 9 11.27 -2.13 8.93
N ALA A 10 11.29 -3.21 9.73
CA ALA A 10 12.37 -3.47 10.68
C ALA A 10 13.71 -3.67 9.98
N LEU A 11 13.76 -4.49 8.91
CA LEU A 11 14.97 -4.70 8.12
C LEU A 11 15.34 -3.46 7.28
N GLY A 12 14.36 -2.73 6.77
CA GLY A 12 14.60 -1.46 6.07
C GLY A 12 15.35 -0.45 6.95
N LYS A 13 14.99 -0.36 8.24
CA LYS A 13 15.72 0.49 9.21
C LYS A 13 17.17 0.01 9.43
N VAL A 14 17.44 -1.28 9.43
CA VAL A 14 18.80 -1.84 9.52
C VAL A 14 19.61 -1.45 8.28
N VAL A 15 19.04 -1.63 7.09
CA VAL A 15 19.69 -1.25 5.82
C VAL A 15 19.98 0.25 5.78
N MET A 16 19.02 1.08 6.16
CA MET A 16 19.18 2.53 6.19
C MET A 16 20.29 2.97 7.17
N LYS A 17 20.36 2.33 8.35
CA LYS A 17 21.42 2.60 9.34
C LYS A 17 22.79 2.26 8.79
N ALA A 18 22.97 1.11 8.14
CA ALA A 18 24.23 0.73 7.51
C ALA A 18 24.61 1.64 6.33
N ALA A 19 23.63 2.06 5.53
CA ALA A 19 23.84 3.00 4.42
C ALA A 19 24.33 4.37 4.91
N ALA A 20 23.84 4.82 6.07
CA ALA A 20 24.21 6.12 6.66
C ALA A 20 25.70 6.20 7.01
N GLU A 21 26.37 5.11 7.33
CA GLU A 21 27.82 5.07 7.62
C GLU A 21 28.69 5.57 6.44
N ASN A 22 28.19 5.40 5.22
CA ASN A 22 28.87 5.79 3.98
C ASN A 22 28.10 6.86 3.18
N LEU A 23 27.07 7.47 3.74
CA LEU A 23 26.15 8.41 3.07
C LEU A 23 25.57 7.83 1.76
N THR A 24 25.35 6.53 1.72
CA THR A 24 24.83 5.85 0.54
C THR A 24 23.33 6.08 0.43
N PRO A 25 22.82 6.63 -0.70
CA PRO A 25 21.38 6.75 -0.94
C PRO A 25 20.69 5.39 -0.90
N VAL A 26 19.44 5.39 -0.44
CA VAL A 26 18.63 4.18 -0.37
C VAL A 26 17.30 4.35 -1.09
N VAL A 27 16.83 3.28 -1.72
CA VAL A 27 15.43 3.08 -2.13
C VAL A 27 14.92 1.90 -1.32
N LEU A 28 13.94 2.15 -0.47
CA LEU A 28 13.35 1.15 0.43
C LEU A 28 11.91 0.89 0.02
N GLU A 29 11.65 -0.35 -0.34
CA GLU A 29 10.32 -0.88 -0.66
C GLU A 29 9.90 -1.77 0.50
N LEU A 30 9.00 -1.26 1.32
CA LEU A 30 8.62 -1.91 2.58
C LEU A 30 7.14 -2.28 2.56
N GLY A 31 6.72 -3.09 3.52
CA GLY A 31 5.31 -3.45 3.67
C GLY A 31 4.48 -2.36 4.31
N GLY A 32 3.22 -2.64 4.52
CA GLY A 32 2.31 -1.72 5.19
C GLY A 32 0.87 -2.23 5.23
N LYS A 33 0.02 -1.55 6.00
CA LYS A 33 -1.39 -1.86 6.12
C LYS A 33 -2.19 -1.13 5.05
N SER A 34 -2.32 -1.74 3.86
CA SER A 34 -3.04 -1.16 2.73
C SER A 34 -4.56 -1.23 2.93
N PRO A 35 -5.24 -0.08 3.18
CA PRO A 35 -6.69 -0.03 3.34
C PRO A 35 -7.41 -0.38 2.04
N CYS A 36 -8.54 -1.05 2.18
CA CYS A 36 -9.46 -1.27 1.08
C CYS A 36 -10.86 -0.78 1.49
N ILE A 37 -11.26 0.34 0.94
CA ILE A 37 -12.50 1.04 1.27
C ILE A 37 -13.61 0.58 0.33
N VAL A 38 -14.76 0.22 0.88
CA VAL A 38 -16.00 -0.05 0.13
C VAL A 38 -17.07 0.92 0.60
N ASP A 39 -17.34 1.93 -0.20
CA ASP A 39 -18.32 2.97 0.11
C ASP A 39 -19.72 2.59 -0.44
N SER A 40 -20.76 3.27 0.06
CA SER A 40 -22.16 3.00 -0.31
C SER A 40 -22.44 3.14 -1.82
N GLY A 41 -21.69 3.98 -2.54
CA GLY A 41 -21.76 4.12 -3.99
C GLY A 41 -21.02 3.05 -4.79
N ALA A 42 -20.47 2.02 -4.16
CA ALA A 42 -19.71 0.96 -4.86
C ALA A 42 -20.62 -0.02 -5.62
N ASN A 43 -20.16 -0.49 -6.77
CA ASN A 43 -20.71 -1.70 -7.37
C ASN A 43 -20.19 -2.92 -6.59
N LEU A 44 -20.96 -3.37 -5.61
CA LEU A 44 -20.53 -4.38 -4.63
C LEU A 44 -20.07 -5.70 -5.27
N LYS A 45 -20.74 -6.15 -6.33
CA LYS A 45 -20.35 -7.36 -7.06
C LYS A 45 -18.96 -7.23 -7.71
N VAL A 46 -18.67 -6.08 -8.32
CA VAL A 46 -17.37 -5.81 -8.94
C VAL A 46 -16.31 -5.59 -7.87
N ALA A 47 -16.63 -4.81 -6.83
CA ALA A 47 -15.73 -4.55 -5.70
C ALA A 47 -15.32 -5.86 -5.01
N ALA A 48 -16.28 -6.68 -4.61
CA ALA A 48 -16.03 -7.96 -3.97
C ALA A 48 -15.14 -8.88 -4.82
N LYS A 49 -15.40 -8.97 -6.14
CA LYS A 49 -14.59 -9.78 -7.06
C LYS A 49 -13.14 -9.28 -7.16
N ARG A 50 -12.94 -7.96 -7.29
CA ARG A 50 -11.60 -7.34 -7.39
C ARG A 50 -10.83 -7.43 -6.07
N ILE A 51 -11.52 -7.25 -4.95
CA ILE A 51 -10.93 -7.36 -3.61
C ILE A 51 -10.54 -8.81 -3.31
N ALA A 52 -11.45 -9.77 -3.55
CA ALA A 52 -11.15 -11.18 -3.40
C ALA A 52 -9.95 -11.61 -4.26
N TRP A 53 -9.93 -11.22 -5.54
CA TRP A 53 -8.81 -11.48 -6.43
C TRP A 53 -7.50 -10.87 -5.90
N GLY A 54 -7.50 -9.60 -5.50
CA GLY A 54 -6.32 -8.91 -4.98
C GLY A 54 -5.75 -9.54 -3.70
N LYS A 55 -6.62 -10.12 -2.85
CA LYS A 55 -6.18 -10.85 -1.65
C LYS A 55 -5.74 -12.28 -1.96
N MET A 56 -6.35 -12.92 -2.94
CA MET A 56 -6.05 -14.30 -3.29
C MET A 56 -4.74 -14.47 -4.07
N ILE A 57 -4.28 -13.43 -4.76
CA ILE A 57 -2.94 -13.42 -5.37
C ILE A 57 -1.90 -13.71 -4.30
N ASN A 58 -1.12 -14.77 -4.53
CA ASN A 58 -0.09 -15.25 -3.61
C ASN A 58 -0.58 -15.44 -2.16
N SER A 59 -1.86 -15.76 -1.98
CA SER A 59 -2.51 -15.90 -0.65
C SER A 59 -2.33 -14.67 0.24
N GLY A 60 -2.42 -13.46 -0.34
CA GLY A 60 -2.25 -12.21 0.38
C GLY A 60 -0.81 -11.89 0.81
N GLN A 61 0.17 -12.70 0.42
CA GLN A 61 1.60 -12.51 0.71
C GLN A 61 2.22 -11.56 -0.31
N THR A 62 1.68 -10.35 -0.39
CA THR A 62 2.08 -9.30 -1.33
C THR A 62 2.02 -7.96 -0.61
N CYS A 63 3.06 -7.14 -0.74
CA CYS A 63 3.21 -5.85 -0.05
C CYS A 63 2.08 -4.85 -0.34
N ILE A 64 1.40 -4.99 -1.47
CA ILE A 64 0.23 -4.18 -1.86
C ILE A 64 -1.08 -4.98 -1.81
N ALA A 65 -1.11 -6.18 -1.24
CA ALA A 65 -2.39 -6.85 -1.02
C ALA A 65 -3.29 -5.97 -0.14
N PRO A 66 -4.60 -5.89 -0.43
CA PRO A 66 -5.54 -5.31 0.53
C PRO A 66 -5.33 -5.93 1.90
N ASP A 67 -5.03 -5.12 2.93
CA ASP A 67 -4.65 -5.64 4.24
C ASP A 67 -5.85 -5.65 5.21
N TYR A 68 -6.60 -4.56 5.26
CA TYR A 68 -7.83 -4.45 6.03
C TYR A 68 -8.94 -3.78 5.22
N LEU A 69 -10.20 -4.05 5.62
CA LEU A 69 -11.39 -3.51 4.98
C LEU A 69 -11.99 -2.37 5.81
N LEU A 70 -12.33 -1.28 5.16
CA LEU A 70 -13.19 -0.22 5.69
C LEU A 70 -14.47 -0.24 4.85
N VAL A 71 -15.58 -0.67 5.44
CA VAL A 71 -16.84 -0.87 4.71
C VAL A 71 -17.93 0.03 5.28
N ASN A 72 -18.59 0.78 4.40
CA ASN A 72 -19.73 1.59 4.82
C ASN A 72 -20.82 0.71 5.43
N GLU A 73 -21.38 1.13 6.57
CA GLU A 73 -22.35 0.35 7.36
C GLU A 73 -23.57 -0.07 6.54
N GLU A 74 -24.03 0.79 5.63
CA GLU A 74 -25.24 0.55 4.82
C GLU A 74 -25.09 -0.62 3.85
N VAL A 75 -23.87 -0.94 3.44
CA VAL A 75 -23.60 -1.96 2.42
C VAL A 75 -22.81 -3.17 2.95
N LYS A 76 -22.48 -3.17 4.25
CA LYS A 76 -21.60 -4.18 4.84
C LYS A 76 -22.05 -5.61 4.61
N ASP A 77 -23.28 -5.93 4.97
CA ASP A 77 -23.79 -7.31 4.87
C ASP A 77 -23.88 -7.77 3.42
N GLN A 78 -24.36 -6.89 2.53
CA GLN A 78 -24.41 -7.19 1.11
C GLN A 78 -23.01 -7.39 0.51
N PHE A 79 -22.02 -6.59 0.94
CA PHE A 79 -20.64 -6.76 0.50
C PHE A 79 -20.07 -8.12 0.94
N ILE A 80 -20.31 -8.55 2.17
CA ILE A 80 -19.86 -9.85 2.69
C ILE A 80 -20.46 -10.99 1.85
N ASP A 81 -21.76 -10.92 1.54
CA ASP A 81 -22.41 -11.89 0.66
C ASP A 81 -21.78 -11.94 -0.73
N GLU A 82 -21.53 -10.78 -1.34
CA GLU A 82 -20.88 -10.71 -2.66
C GLU A 82 -19.42 -11.19 -2.60
N PHE A 83 -18.71 -10.96 -1.50
CA PHE A 83 -17.35 -11.47 -1.31
C PHE A 83 -17.33 -13.01 -1.28
N ASN A 84 -18.22 -13.65 -0.52
CA ASN A 84 -18.37 -15.10 -0.49
C ASN A 84 -18.69 -15.70 -1.88
N ARG A 85 -19.60 -15.05 -2.62
CA ARG A 85 -19.93 -15.43 -4.01
C ARG A 85 -18.70 -15.26 -4.92
N ALA A 86 -17.94 -14.20 -4.76
CA ALA A 86 -16.76 -13.92 -5.56
C ALA A 86 -15.66 -14.97 -5.34
N VAL A 87 -15.32 -15.31 -4.09
CA VAL A 87 -14.34 -16.34 -3.75
C VAL A 87 -14.75 -17.68 -4.40
N LYS A 88 -16.00 -18.09 -4.22
CA LYS A 88 -16.52 -19.32 -4.81
C LYS A 88 -16.49 -19.31 -6.34
N SER A 89 -16.78 -18.17 -6.98
CA SER A 89 -16.79 -18.05 -8.44
C SER A 89 -15.38 -18.04 -9.06
N LEU A 90 -14.38 -17.51 -8.34
CA LEU A 90 -13.02 -17.41 -8.85
C LEU A 90 -12.26 -18.74 -8.79
N GLN A 91 -12.52 -19.58 -7.79
CA GLN A 91 -11.72 -20.77 -7.52
C GLN A 91 -12.51 -22.08 -7.36
N GLY A 92 -13.85 -22.03 -7.31
CA GLY A 92 -14.66 -23.21 -7.01
C GLY A 92 -14.37 -23.77 -5.62
N ASP A 93 -13.88 -25.02 -5.54
CA ASP A 93 -13.26 -25.54 -4.30
C ASP A 93 -11.83 -25.03 -4.19
N ILE A 94 -11.67 -23.95 -3.41
CA ILE A 94 -10.40 -23.24 -3.28
C ILE A 94 -9.30 -24.10 -2.64
N LYS A 95 -9.66 -25.07 -1.78
CA LYS A 95 -8.69 -25.94 -1.13
C LYS A 95 -8.01 -26.88 -2.14
N SER A 96 -8.78 -27.44 -3.07
CA SER A 96 -8.26 -28.32 -4.12
C SER A 96 -7.69 -27.58 -5.34
N SER A 97 -7.87 -26.26 -5.41
CA SER A 97 -7.40 -25.45 -6.54
C SER A 97 -5.88 -25.43 -6.66
N LYS A 98 -5.37 -25.78 -7.85
CA LYS A 98 -3.93 -25.66 -8.19
C LYS A 98 -3.49 -24.21 -8.45
N HIS A 99 -4.43 -23.27 -8.52
CA HIS A 99 -4.17 -21.85 -8.78
C HIS A 99 -4.16 -21.00 -7.51
N TYR A 100 -4.50 -21.59 -6.36
CA TYR A 100 -4.44 -20.88 -5.07
C TYR A 100 -3.18 -21.25 -4.30
N CYS A 101 -2.36 -20.25 -4.01
CA CYS A 101 -1.09 -20.43 -3.31
C CYS A 101 -1.32 -20.86 -1.84
N ARG A 102 -0.26 -21.41 -1.25
CA ARG A 102 -0.18 -21.75 0.17
C ARG A 102 0.67 -20.72 0.92
N MET A 103 0.55 -20.70 2.23
CA MET A 103 1.47 -19.91 3.06
C MET A 103 2.90 -20.42 2.88
N ILE A 104 3.86 -19.48 2.88
CA ILE A 104 5.27 -19.78 2.56
C ILE A 104 5.93 -20.77 3.54
N ASN A 105 5.50 -20.75 4.80
CA ASN A 105 6.01 -21.63 5.85
C ASN A 105 5.06 -21.70 7.05
N VAL A 106 5.35 -22.64 7.96
CA VAL A 106 4.56 -22.87 9.18
C VAL A 106 4.49 -21.63 10.08
N LYS A 107 5.59 -20.87 10.21
CA LYS A 107 5.60 -19.65 11.06
C LYS A 107 4.64 -18.59 10.54
N ALA A 108 4.63 -18.35 9.23
CA ALA A 108 3.71 -17.41 8.60
C ALA A 108 2.26 -17.89 8.71
N PHE A 109 2.04 -19.21 8.54
CA PHE A 109 0.74 -19.84 8.71
C PHE A 109 0.22 -19.66 10.15
N ASP A 110 1.01 -20.08 11.17
CA ASP A 110 0.60 -20.02 12.58
C ASP A 110 0.30 -18.58 13.01
N ARG A 111 1.07 -17.58 12.51
CA ARG A 111 0.79 -16.16 12.74
C ARG A 111 -0.56 -15.75 12.12
N ALA A 112 -0.85 -16.16 10.90
CA ALA A 112 -2.13 -15.84 10.26
C ALA A 112 -3.32 -16.48 10.98
N ILE A 113 -3.16 -17.72 11.47
CA ILE A 113 -4.19 -18.41 12.25
C ILE A 113 -4.42 -17.74 13.60
N SER A 114 -3.39 -17.16 14.24
CA SER A 114 -3.59 -16.42 15.49
C SER A 114 -4.59 -15.28 15.33
N TYR A 115 -4.57 -14.56 14.19
CA TYR A 115 -5.56 -13.50 13.91
C TYR A 115 -6.99 -14.02 13.79
N ILE A 116 -7.17 -15.21 13.19
CA ILE A 116 -8.49 -15.85 13.07
C ILE A 116 -8.99 -16.32 14.45
N ASN A 117 -8.11 -16.89 15.26
CA ASN A 117 -8.45 -17.36 16.61
C ASN A 117 -8.76 -16.21 17.57
N ASP A 118 -8.13 -15.05 17.40
CA ASP A 118 -8.36 -13.84 18.21
C ASP A 118 -9.57 -13.02 17.71
N ALA A 119 -10.16 -13.39 16.58
CA ALA A 119 -11.33 -12.72 16.04
C ALA A 119 -12.51 -12.73 17.02
N GLU A 120 -13.34 -11.70 16.95
CA GLU A 120 -14.65 -11.70 17.62
C GLU A 120 -15.65 -12.55 16.84
N ILE A 121 -15.73 -12.31 15.52
CA ILE A 121 -16.61 -13.02 14.58
C ILE A 121 -15.84 -13.27 13.28
N ILE A 122 -16.02 -14.45 12.71
CA ILE A 122 -15.64 -14.77 11.34
C ILE A 122 -16.85 -14.48 10.45
N LEU A 123 -16.73 -13.48 9.58
CA LEU A 123 -17.80 -13.04 8.68
C LEU A 123 -17.80 -13.79 7.34
N ALA A 124 -16.64 -14.27 6.89
CA ALA A 124 -16.48 -15.03 5.67
C ALA A 124 -15.27 -15.97 5.78
N GLY A 125 -15.27 -17.10 5.10
CA GLY A 125 -14.17 -18.06 5.10
C GLY A 125 -13.98 -18.75 6.46
N GLY A 126 -12.73 -18.83 6.93
CA GLY A 126 -12.35 -19.37 8.23
C GLY A 126 -11.83 -20.79 8.19
N SER A 127 -11.89 -21.46 7.06
CA SER A 127 -11.34 -22.82 6.88
C SER A 127 -9.82 -22.78 6.70
N TYR A 128 -9.10 -23.70 7.30
CA TYR A 128 -7.66 -23.82 7.13
C TYR A 128 -7.16 -25.27 7.29
N ASP A 129 -5.97 -25.51 6.78
CA ASP A 129 -5.29 -26.81 6.92
C ASP A 129 -3.80 -26.57 7.14
N ARG A 130 -3.30 -26.97 8.32
CA ARG A 130 -1.92 -26.71 8.72
C ARG A 130 -0.91 -27.61 8.00
N GLU A 131 -1.30 -28.80 7.62
CA GLU A 131 -0.41 -29.73 6.90
C GLU A 131 -0.17 -29.24 5.47
N GLU A 132 -1.22 -28.70 4.85
CA GLU A 132 -1.14 -28.10 3.51
C GLU A 132 -0.72 -26.63 3.51
N LEU A 133 -0.55 -25.98 4.66
CA LEU A 133 -0.35 -24.54 4.81
C LEU A 133 -1.46 -23.73 4.10
N PHE A 134 -2.67 -24.27 4.07
CA PHE A 134 -3.84 -23.68 3.44
C PHE A 134 -4.58 -22.78 4.41
N ILE A 135 -4.98 -21.59 3.96
CA ILE A 135 -5.91 -20.70 4.65
C ILE A 135 -6.89 -20.16 3.61
N GLU A 136 -8.17 -20.35 3.86
CA GLU A 136 -9.23 -19.75 3.04
C GLU A 136 -9.23 -18.23 3.18
N PRO A 137 -9.55 -17.44 2.12
CA PRO A 137 -9.75 -15.99 2.25
C PRO A 137 -10.80 -15.69 3.31
N THR A 138 -10.38 -15.02 4.37
CA THR A 138 -11.16 -14.90 5.61
C THR A 138 -11.37 -13.44 5.99
N ILE A 139 -12.64 -13.06 6.24
CA ILE A 139 -12.99 -11.75 6.82
C ILE A 139 -13.33 -11.94 8.28
N ILE A 140 -12.68 -11.17 9.16
CA ILE A 140 -12.87 -11.20 10.60
C ILE A 140 -13.30 -9.83 11.15
N THR A 141 -13.95 -9.82 12.31
CA THR A 141 -14.05 -8.61 13.14
C THR A 141 -13.11 -8.73 14.33
N CYS A 142 -12.66 -7.59 14.82
CA CYS A 142 -11.80 -7.49 15.99
C CYS A 142 -12.63 -7.23 17.26
N LYS A 143 -12.21 -7.80 18.40
CA LYS A 143 -12.85 -7.57 19.72
C LYS A 143 -12.67 -6.14 20.23
N SER A 144 -11.64 -5.46 19.76
CA SER A 144 -11.30 -4.09 20.15
C SER A 144 -10.44 -3.43 19.07
N ASP A 145 -10.27 -2.11 19.15
CA ASP A 145 -9.41 -1.33 18.26
C ASP A 145 -7.92 -1.70 18.38
N SER A 146 -7.51 -2.36 19.47
CA SER A 146 -6.15 -2.89 19.70
C SER A 146 -6.01 -4.35 19.27
N CYS A 147 -6.61 -4.73 18.18
CA CYS A 147 -6.50 -6.07 17.61
C CYS A 147 -5.15 -6.25 16.90
N PRO A 148 -4.38 -7.32 17.17
CA PRO A 148 -3.09 -7.56 16.50
C PRO A 148 -3.17 -7.54 14.98
N ALA A 149 -4.29 -7.96 14.40
CA ALA A 149 -4.55 -7.89 12.97
C ALA A 149 -4.65 -6.44 12.44
N LEU A 150 -4.83 -5.42 13.28
CA LEU A 150 -4.82 -4.00 12.93
C LEU A 150 -3.48 -3.31 13.21
N GLU A 151 -2.61 -3.90 14.03
CA GLU A 151 -1.34 -3.29 14.44
C GLU A 151 -0.20 -3.53 13.44
N GLU A 152 -0.12 -4.74 12.86
CA GLU A 152 0.94 -5.11 11.92
C GLU A 152 0.40 -5.58 10.57
N GLU A 153 1.26 -5.59 9.54
CA GLU A 153 0.93 -6.12 8.22
C GLU A 153 0.61 -7.62 8.31
N ILE A 154 -0.55 -8.00 7.81
CA ILE A 154 -1.05 -9.38 7.94
C ILE A 154 -0.28 -10.34 7.04
N PHE A 155 -0.03 -9.96 5.78
CA PHE A 155 0.71 -10.75 4.79
C PHE A 155 0.18 -12.19 4.65
N ALA A 156 -1.14 -12.33 4.69
CA ALA A 156 -1.89 -13.58 4.63
C ALA A 156 -3.31 -13.33 4.10
N PRO A 157 -4.09 -14.35 3.73
CA PRO A 157 -5.42 -14.17 3.16
C PRO A 157 -6.49 -13.88 4.24
N VAL A 158 -6.19 -13.00 5.17
CA VAL A 158 -7.07 -12.57 6.27
C VAL A 158 -7.29 -11.07 6.20
N PHE A 159 -8.53 -10.63 6.42
CA PHE A 159 -8.93 -9.23 6.49
C PHE A 159 -9.63 -8.93 7.82
N PRO A 160 -9.14 -8.05 8.66
CA PRO A 160 -9.99 -7.37 9.64
C PRO A 160 -10.89 -6.36 8.91
N LEU A 161 -12.18 -6.37 9.26
CA LEU A 161 -13.18 -5.45 8.75
C LEU A 161 -13.58 -4.47 9.83
N LEU A 162 -13.47 -3.19 9.52
CA LEU A 162 -13.99 -2.06 10.28
C LEU A 162 -15.12 -1.41 9.49
N SER A 163 -16.18 -0.98 10.17
CA SER A 163 -17.25 -0.22 9.54
C SER A 163 -17.00 1.28 9.67
N PHE A 164 -17.56 2.07 8.75
CA PHE A 164 -17.62 3.52 8.84
C PHE A 164 -19.00 4.03 8.42
N SER A 165 -19.43 5.14 9.01
CA SER A 165 -20.76 5.72 8.79
C SER A 165 -20.79 6.85 7.77
N ASN A 166 -19.68 7.60 7.61
CA ASN A 166 -19.58 8.75 6.72
C ASN A 166 -18.12 9.07 6.39
N SER A 167 -17.91 10.01 5.47
CA SER A 167 -16.55 10.38 5.02
C SER A 167 -15.66 10.96 6.12
N GLN A 168 -16.22 11.60 7.15
CA GLN A 168 -15.45 12.15 8.25
C GLN A 168 -14.92 11.02 9.15
N ASP A 169 -15.78 10.09 9.55
CA ASP A 169 -15.41 8.89 10.30
C ASP A 169 -14.38 8.05 9.53
N LEU A 170 -14.56 7.88 8.21
CA LEU A 170 -13.60 7.21 7.34
C LEU A 170 -12.21 7.88 7.39
N LEU A 171 -12.14 9.20 7.25
CA LEU A 171 -10.88 9.95 7.29
C LEU A 171 -10.19 9.88 8.67
N GLU A 172 -10.95 9.90 9.75
CA GLU A 172 -10.42 9.72 11.10
C GLU A 172 -9.78 8.34 11.27
N LYS A 173 -10.45 7.27 10.82
CA LYS A 173 -9.91 5.91 10.84
C LYS A 173 -8.65 5.76 9.98
N ILE A 174 -8.63 6.33 8.77
CA ILE A 174 -7.45 6.32 7.90
C ILE A 174 -6.28 7.08 8.54
N SER A 175 -6.53 8.26 9.11
CA SER A 175 -5.48 9.10 9.69
C SER A 175 -4.88 8.56 10.98
N SER A 176 -5.58 7.67 11.68
CA SER A 176 -5.06 6.97 12.86
C SER A 176 -4.09 5.83 12.53
N MET A 177 -4.05 5.41 11.25
CA MET A 177 -3.20 4.32 10.80
C MET A 177 -1.89 4.83 10.18
N GLU A 178 -0.89 3.96 10.10
CA GLU A 178 0.37 4.24 9.40
C GLU A 178 0.14 4.47 7.90
N LYS A 179 1.01 5.27 7.28
CA LYS A 179 0.95 5.58 5.85
C LYS A 179 1.18 4.32 5.01
N PRO A 180 0.17 3.83 4.26
CA PRO A 180 0.25 2.57 3.55
C PRO A 180 1.08 2.67 2.27
N LEU A 181 1.54 1.51 1.79
CA LEU A 181 2.15 1.38 0.46
C LEU A 181 1.09 1.56 -0.63
N ALA A 182 -0.09 0.96 -0.48
CA ALA A 182 -1.20 1.09 -1.41
C ALA A 182 -2.50 1.50 -0.71
N PHE A 183 -3.37 2.17 -1.46
CA PHE A 183 -4.67 2.66 -0.98
C PHE A 183 -5.74 2.31 -2.02
N TYR A 184 -6.80 1.65 -1.61
CA TYR A 184 -7.86 1.18 -2.49
C TYR A 184 -9.20 1.76 -2.08
N TYR A 185 -9.92 2.34 -3.04
CA TYR A 185 -11.25 2.90 -2.81
C TYR A 185 -12.23 2.38 -3.87
N PHE A 186 -13.35 1.87 -3.43
CA PHE A 186 -14.48 1.44 -4.27
C PHE A 186 -15.69 2.30 -3.97
N GLY A 187 -16.20 2.98 -5.00
CA GLY A 187 -17.34 3.91 -4.90
C GLY A 187 -17.35 4.94 -6.01
N ASP A 188 -17.96 6.09 -5.74
CA ASP A 188 -17.94 7.23 -6.66
C ASP A 188 -16.52 7.78 -6.81
N GLU A 189 -16.11 8.02 -8.06
CA GLU A 189 -14.75 8.49 -8.38
C GLU A 189 -14.41 9.84 -7.74
N ARG A 190 -15.37 10.79 -7.71
CA ARG A 190 -15.12 12.12 -7.15
C ARG A 190 -14.95 12.06 -5.63
N VAL A 191 -15.74 11.22 -4.97
CA VAL A 191 -15.58 10.96 -3.53
C VAL A 191 -14.24 10.31 -3.27
N GLY A 192 -13.87 9.27 -4.02
CA GLY A 192 -12.58 8.60 -3.93
C GLY A 192 -11.40 9.56 -4.11
N MET A 193 -11.43 10.42 -5.12
CA MET A 193 -10.41 11.46 -5.34
C MET A 193 -10.34 12.43 -4.15
N SER A 194 -11.46 12.81 -3.58
CA SER A 194 -11.49 13.68 -2.38
C SER A 194 -10.87 13.01 -1.16
N ILE A 195 -11.15 11.73 -0.92
CA ILE A 195 -10.57 10.97 0.20
C ILE A 195 -9.07 10.79 0.00
N ILE A 196 -8.64 10.38 -1.20
CA ILE A 196 -7.22 10.17 -1.53
C ILE A 196 -6.43 11.48 -1.39
N SER A 197 -6.97 12.63 -1.81
CA SER A 197 -6.30 13.93 -1.68
C SER A 197 -6.09 14.40 -0.23
N LYS A 198 -6.87 13.86 0.71
CA LYS A 198 -6.76 14.14 2.15
C LYS A 198 -5.98 13.07 2.93
N SER A 199 -5.52 12.03 2.26
CA SER A 199 -4.71 10.95 2.83
C SER A 199 -3.33 10.90 2.20
N THR A 200 -2.44 10.07 2.74
CA THR A 200 -1.08 9.88 2.19
C THR A 200 -0.80 8.40 2.04
N SER A 201 -0.42 7.97 0.83
CA SER A 201 -0.03 6.59 0.52
C SER A 201 1.09 6.54 -0.51
N GLY A 202 1.70 5.39 -0.71
CA GLY A 202 2.65 5.14 -1.79
C GLY A 202 2.00 5.25 -3.17
N GLY A 203 0.91 4.53 -3.37
CA GLY A 203 0.07 4.55 -4.57
C GLY A 203 -1.40 4.36 -4.23
N ALA A 204 -2.30 4.53 -5.19
CA ALA A 204 -3.73 4.35 -4.99
C ALA A 204 -4.44 3.81 -6.23
N CYS A 205 -5.56 3.09 -6.03
CA CYS A 205 -6.51 2.76 -7.08
C CYS A 205 -7.93 3.16 -6.67
N ILE A 206 -8.71 3.64 -7.63
CA ILE A 206 -10.14 3.82 -7.49
C ILE A 206 -10.83 2.71 -8.29
N ASN A 207 -11.76 2.01 -7.65
CA ASN A 207 -12.51 0.88 -8.19
C ASN A 207 -11.64 -0.29 -8.70
N ASP A 208 -10.40 -0.42 -8.21
CA ASP A 208 -9.54 -1.56 -8.49
C ASP A 208 -8.59 -1.86 -7.30
N THR A 209 -7.88 -2.99 -7.38
CA THR A 209 -6.80 -3.35 -6.45
C THR A 209 -5.54 -3.72 -7.24
N ILE A 210 -4.35 -3.49 -6.68
CA ILE A 210 -3.05 -3.97 -7.20
C ILE A 210 -2.67 -3.37 -8.56
N MET A 211 -3.59 -3.14 -9.49
CA MET A 211 -3.32 -2.84 -10.90
C MET A 211 -2.47 -1.59 -11.17
N HIS A 212 -2.30 -0.70 -10.20
CA HIS A 212 -1.39 0.44 -10.34
C HIS A 212 0.09 0.01 -10.51
N ILE A 213 0.49 -1.16 -9.98
CA ILE A 213 1.85 -1.70 -10.17
C ILE A 213 2.09 -2.21 -11.59
N ALA A 214 1.02 -2.62 -12.30
CA ALA A 214 1.13 -3.14 -13.66
C ALA A 214 1.35 -2.04 -14.72
N ASN A 215 1.14 -0.77 -14.37
CA ASN A 215 1.35 0.36 -15.28
C ASN A 215 2.78 0.90 -15.12
N GLU A 216 3.64 0.61 -16.10
CA GLU A 216 5.04 1.03 -16.11
C GLU A 216 5.26 2.55 -16.10
N ASN A 217 4.25 3.34 -16.46
CA ASN A 217 4.33 4.81 -16.43
C ASN A 217 4.01 5.40 -15.05
N LEU A 218 3.49 4.61 -14.12
CA LEU A 218 3.23 5.05 -12.76
C LEU A 218 4.44 4.76 -11.87
N PRO A 219 4.91 5.75 -11.09
CA PRO A 219 5.96 5.52 -10.11
C PRO A 219 5.43 4.62 -8.99
N PHE A 220 6.24 3.67 -8.54
CA PHE A 220 5.94 2.77 -7.45
C PHE A 220 6.88 2.99 -6.27
N GLY A 221 6.39 2.92 -5.04
CA GLY A 221 7.17 3.05 -3.81
C GLY A 221 6.35 3.57 -2.65
N GLY A 222 6.85 3.37 -1.44
CA GLY A 222 6.19 3.72 -0.18
C GLY A 222 6.45 5.14 0.32
N VAL A 223 5.87 5.47 1.48
CA VAL A 223 6.06 6.73 2.19
C VAL A 223 6.05 6.48 3.69
N GLY A 224 7.01 7.05 4.44
CA GLY A 224 7.16 6.79 5.86
C GLY A 224 7.56 5.33 6.13
N ASN A 225 6.78 4.61 6.94
CA ASN A 225 7.05 3.21 7.26
C ASN A 225 6.84 2.25 6.08
N SER A 226 6.10 2.65 5.03
CA SER A 226 5.93 1.83 3.83
C SER A 226 7.06 1.97 2.82
N GLY A 227 8.01 2.89 3.01
CA GLY A 227 9.20 2.98 2.17
C GLY A 227 9.72 4.38 1.93
N MET A 228 10.76 4.45 1.09
CA MET A 228 11.45 5.67 0.68
C MET A 228 11.94 5.53 -0.76
N GLY A 229 11.78 6.59 -1.54
CA GLY A 229 12.12 6.57 -2.96
C GLY A 229 10.97 6.08 -3.84
N ARG A 230 11.22 6.09 -5.14
CA ARG A 230 10.27 5.65 -6.18
C ARG A 230 11.03 4.96 -7.29
N TYR A 231 10.42 3.96 -7.88
CA TYR A 231 10.93 3.24 -9.03
C TYR A 231 9.79 2.85 -9.97
N HIS A 232 9.97 2.00 -10.93
CA HIS A 232 9.20 1.68 -12.12
C HIS A 232 9.41 2.66 -13.27
N GLY A 233 9.53 2.10 -14.46
CA GLY A 233 9.70 2.83 -15.71
C GLY A 233 10.81 3.88 -15.63
N TYR A 234 10.49 5.09 -16.03
CA TYR A 234 11.45 6.20 -16.02
C TYR A 234 11.95 6.57 -14.61
N LYS A 235 11.13 6.36 -13.58
CA LYS A 235 11.55 6.60 -12.19
C LYS A 235 12.67 5.67 -11.72
N SER A 236 12.73 4.44 -12.24
CA SER A 236 13.88 3.57 -12.02
C SER A 236 15.17 4.16 -12.60
N PHE A 237 15.10 4.69 -13.84
CA PHE A 237 16.23 5.37 -14.44
C PHE A 237 16.70 6.55 -13.58
N GLU A 238 15.79 7.42 -13.14
CA GLU A 238 16.12 8.55 -12.27
C GLU A 238 16.74 8.08 -10.93
N ALA A 239 16.16 7.04 -10.31
CA ALA A 239 16.63 6.53 -9.01
C ALA A 239 18.06 5.97 -9.06
N PHE A 240 18.44 5.33 -10.18
CA PHE A 240 19.76 4.73 -10.36
C PHE A 240 20.75 5.60 -11.13
N THR A 241 20.38 6.85 -11.43
CA THR A 241 21.22 7.79 -12.19
C THR A 241 21.58 8.99 -11.35
N ASN A 242 22.86 9.37 -11.35
CA ASN A 242 23.29 10.61 -10.75
C ASN A 242 23.03 11.81 -11.68
N MET A 243 22.08 12.67 -11.30
CA MET A 243 21.80 13.91 -12.03
C MET A 243 22.83 14.99 -11.67
N ARG A 244 23.60 15.42 -12.68
CA ARG A 244 24.62 16.44 -12.53
C ARG A 244 24.25 17.71 -13.29
N SER A 245 24.23 18.84 -12.59
CA SER A 245 24.06 20.14 -13.24
C SER A 245 25.30 20.51 -14.01
N LEU A 246 25.13 20.98 -15.25
CA LEU A 246 26.20 21.54 -16.09
C LEU A 246 25.79 22.92 -16.59
N LEU A 247 26.53 23.94 -16.21
CA LEU A 247 26.39 25.29 -16.75
C LEU A 247 27.55 25.58 -17.72
N VAL A 248 27.21 25.86 -18.98
CA VAL A 248 28.19 26.33 -19.97
C VAL A 248 28.00 27.79 -20.19
N THR A 249 28.99 28.59 -19.79
CA THR A 249 29.00 30.06 -19.96
C THR A 249 29.82 30.44 -21.17
N HIS A 250 29.40 31.47 -21.90
CA HIS A 250 30.11 31.97 -23.07
C HIS A 250 31.51 32.50 -22.69
N LYS A 251 32.54 31.96 -23.33
CA LYS A 251 33.96 32.22 -22.96
C LYS A 251 34.48 33.63 -23.24
N LYS A 252 33.79 34.40 -24.09
CA LYS A 252 34.22 35.74 -24.51
C LYS A 252 33.41 36.88 -23.90
N PHE A 253 32.30 36.57 -23.24
CA PHE A 253 31.41 37.57 -22.68
C PHE A 253 31.24 37.30 -21.18
N ASP A 254 31.46 38.36 -20.39
CA ASP A 254 31.25 38.31 -18.96
C ASP A 254 30.57 39.60 -18.48
N THR A 255 29.81 39.51 -17.41
CA THR A 255 29.10 40.66 -16.86
C THR A 255 29.91 41.28 -15.70
N PRO A 256 30.26 42.56 -15.79
CA PRO A 256 31.08 43.24 -14.75
C PRO A 256 30.37 43.28 -13.39
N PHE A 257 29.04 43.11 -13.35
CA PHE A 257 28.23 43.11 -12.12
C PHE A 257 28.47 41.88 -11.23
N ARG A 258 29.09 40.82 -11.78
CA ARG A 258 29.48 39.62 -11.07
C ARG A 258 30.58 39.83 -10.04
N TYR A 259 31.40 40.85 -10.23
CA TYR A 259 32.64 41.05 -9.46
C TYR A 259 32.55 42.22 -8.50
N MET A 260 33.39 42.18 -7.47
CA MET A 260 33.56 43.30 -6.55
C MET A 260 34.27 44.49 -7.22
N PRO A 261 33.95 45.73 -6.81
CA PRO A 261 32.94 46.14 -5.84
C PRO A 261 31.53 46.06 -6.45
N TYR A 262 30.59 45.51 -5.71
CA TYR A 262 29.19 45.24 -6.14
C TYR A 262 28.36 46.55 -6.24
N ARG A 263 28.74 47.45 -7.17
CA ARG A 263 28.13 48.78 -7.30
C ARG A 263 26.61 48.77 -7.63
N LEU A 264 26.08 47.66 -8.12
CA LEU A 264 24.68 47.51 -8.49
C LEU A 264 23.98 46.37 -7.72
N PHE A 265 24.46 46.07 -6.53
CA PHE A 265 23.90 44.97 -5.69
C PHE A 265 22.38 45.06 -5.46
N SER A 266 21.87 46.32 -5.29
CA SER A 266 20.44 46.59 -5.15
C SER A 266 19.61 46.20 -6.38
N ILE A 267 20.19 46.20 -7.57
CA ILE A 267 19.54 45.78 -8.82
C ILE A 267 19.63 44.27 -8.96
N ILE A 268 20.79 43.68 -8.69
CA ILE A 268 21.00 42.22 -8.75
C ILE A 268 20.06 41.48 -7.78
N LYS A 269 19.88 41.99 -6.57
CA LYS A 269 18.97 41.44 -5.54
C LYS A 269 17.49 41.39 -5.96
N ARG A 270 17.09 42.11 -7.00
CA ARG A 270 15.70 42.08 -7.54
C ARG A 270 15.51 41.08 -8.68
N ILE A 271 16.61 40.51 -9.20
CA ILE A 271 16.63 39.62 -10.35
C ILE A 271 16.84 38.16 -9.91
N VAL A 272 17.45 37.95 -8.76
CA VAL A 272 17.58 36.64 -8.06
C VAL A 272 16.50 36.54 -6.98
#